data_a2f7c7a5a95f14983a17d505ac7bbfde
#
_entry.id   a2f7c7a5a95f14983a17d505ac7bbfde
#
_cell.length_a   1.000
_cell.length_b   1.000
_cell.length_c   1.000
_cell.angle_alpha   90.00
_cell.angle_beta   90.00
_cell.angle_gamma   90.00
#
_symmetry.space_group_name_H-M   'P 1'
#
loop_
_entity.id
_entity.type
_entity.pdbx_description
1 polymer ?
#
loop_
_entity_poly.entity_id
_entity_poly.type
_entity_poly.pdbx_seq_one_letter_code
_entity_poly.pdbx_strand_id
1 'polypeptide(L)'
;MDFLSTLTLAAESADKIQETVNATMFNVGDGNGIWYLIGAALVFFMQCGFAMVETGFTRAKNAGNIIMKNLMDFCLGTIAFVLLGFGLMLGEDTFFGLIGVPNLDVLTQLSDFNRCAEFVFNLVFCATAATIVSGAMAERTKFISYCIYSFVISLVVYPIEAHWIWGGGWLAQLGFVDFAGSTAIHMAVSYTHLRAHETPEHL
;
A
#
# COMPACT_ATOMS: atom_id res chain seq x y z
N MET A 1 -52.58 -27.52 -16.57
CA MET A 1 -51.24 -27.02 -16.20
C MET A 1 -50.35 -28.24 -16.15
N ASP A 2 -49.44 -28.36 -17.11
CA ASP A 2 -48.70 -29.60 -17.28
C ASP A 2 -47.60 -29.68 -16.21
N PHE A 3 -47.35 -30.90 -15.72
CA PHE A 3 -46.32 -31.19 -14.72
C PHE A 3 -44.94 -30.57 -15.06
N LEU A 4 -44.61 -30.55 -16.34
CA LEU A 4 -43.40 -29.94 -16.90
C LEU A 4 -43.39 -28.40 -16.68
N SER A 5 -44.51 -27.72 -16.87
CA SER A 5 -44.56 -26.24 -16.66
C SER A 5 -44.42 -25.87 -15.20
N THR A 6 -44.90 -26.72 -14.30
CA THR A 6 -44.72 -26.49 -12.84
C THR A 6 -43.31 -26.73 -12.40
N LEU A 7 -42.61 -27.72 -12.99
CA LEU A 7 -41.17 -27.97 -12.74
C LEU A 7 -40.26 -26.84 -13.24
N THR A 8 -40.56 -26.31 -14.43
CA THR A 8 -39.77 -25.17 -14.97
C THR A 8 -39.96 -23.90 -14.15
N LEU A 9 -41.18 -23.61 -13.68
CA LEU A 9 -41.45 -22.47 -12.79
C LEU A 9 -40.78 -22.64 -11.41
N ALA A 10 -40.74 -23.86 -10.89
CA ALA A 10 -40.04 -24.14 -9.64
C ALA A 10 -38.52 -24.00 -9.77
N ALA A 11 -37.95 -24.45 -10.90
CA ALA A 11 -36.51 -24.26 -11.18
C ALA A 11 -36.15 -22.77 -11.34
N GLU A 12 -36.95 -22.02 -12.10
CA GLU A 12 -36.73 -20.58 -12.28
C GLU A 12 -36.87 -19.77 -10.97
N SER A 13 -37.79 -20.17 -10.09
CA SER A 13 -37.92 -19.57 -8.77
C SER A 13 -36.77 -19.95 -7.83
N ALA A 14 -36.25 -21.16 -7.93
CA ALA A 14 -35.08 -21.58 -7.17
C ALA A 14 -33.81 -20.81 -7.61
N ASP A 15 -33.61 -20.62 -8.91
CA ASP A 15 -32.51 -19.84 -9.45
C ASP A 15 -32.57 -18.36 -9.01
N LYS A 16 -33.75 -17.74 -9.03
CA LYS A 16 -33.96 -16.37 -8.53
C LYS A 16 -33.71 -16.25 -7.03
N ILE A 17 -34.11 -17.24 -6.24
CA ILE A 17 -33.82 -17.28 -4.80
C ILE A 17 -32.33 -17.41 -4.59
N GLN A 18 -31.67 -18.29 -5.34
CA GLN A 18 -30.21 -18.47 -5.22
C GLN A 18 -29.45 -17.21 -5.63
N GLU A 19 -29.87 -16.52 -6.68
CA GLU A 19 -29.30 -15.24 -7.10
C GLU A 19 -29.49 -14.15 -6.02
N THR A 20 -30.69 -14.08 -5.44
CA THR A 20 -30.99 -13.13 -4.36
C THR A 20 -30.18 -13.46 -3.10
N VAL A 21 -30.03 -14.73 -2.75
CA VAL A 21 -29.20 -15.18 -1.62
C VAL A 21 -27.74 -14.84 -1.86
N ASN A 22 -27.23 -15.08 -3.06
CA ASN A 22 -25.85 -14.74 -3.42
C ASN A 22 -25.60 -13.22 -3.40
N ALA A 23 -26.60 -12.42 -3.81
CA ALA A 23 -26.52 -10.96 -3.77
C ALA A 23 -26.61 -10.37 -2.35
N THR A 24 -27.29 -11.07 -1.44
CA THR A 24 -27.46 -10.62 -0.06
C THR A 24 -26.51 -11.27 0.94
N MET A 25 -25.94 -12.42 0.60
CA MET A 25 -24.94 -13.06 1.44
C MET A 25 -23.60 -12.35 1.33
N PHE A 26 -23.09 -11.98 2.50
CA PHE A 26 -21.72 -11.53 2.66
C PHE A 26 -20.75 -12.61 2.15
N ASN A 27 -20.15 -12.38 0.98
CA ASN A 27 -19.16 -13.28 0.42
C ASN A 27 -17.91 -13.28 1.30
N VAL A 28 -17.28 -14.44 1.48
CA VAL A 28 -15.98 -14.53 2.17
C VAL A 28 -14.95 -13.60 1.53
N GLY A 29 -15.05 -13.38 0.22
CA GLY A 29 -14.26 -12.39 -0.50
C GLY A 29 -14.47 -10.95 -0.01
N ASP A 30 -15.73 -10.56 0.26
CA ASP A 30 -16.04 -9.22 0.79
C ASP A 30 -15.51 -9.04 2.21
N GLY A 31 -15.41 -10.13 2.98
CA GLY A 31 -14.75 -10.17 4.29
C GLY A 31 -13.29 -9.77 4.24
N ASN A 32 -12.57 -10.22 3.22
CA ASN A 32 -11.18 -9.83 3.01
C ASN A 32 -11.05 -8.33 2.70
N GLY A 33 -11.93 -7.79 1.84
CA GLY A 33 -11.94 -6.37 1.53
C GLY A 33 -12.21 -5.49 2.75
N ILE A 34 -13.18 -5.88 3.60
CA ILE A 34 -13.46 -5.16 4.86
C ILE A 34 -12.26 -5.24 5.80
N TRP A 35 -11.60 -6.41 5.90
CA TRP A 35 -10.41 -6.57 6.72
C TRP A 35 -9.26 -5.67 6.25
N TYR A 36 -9.04 -5.59 4.94
CA TYR A 36 -8.07 -4.66 4.36
C TYR A 36 -8.39 -3.20 4.68
N LEU A 37 -9.67 -2.79 4.61
CA LEU A 37 -10.06 -1.41 4.94
C LEU A 37 -9.87 -1.08 6.42
N ILE A 38 -10.19 -2.01 7.33
CA ILE A 38 -9.93 -1.83 8.77
C ILE A 38 -8.43 -1.70 9.01
N GLY A 39 -7.63 -2.60 8.42
CA GLY A 39 -6.18 -2.53 8.47
C GLY A 39 -5.63 -1.22 7.91
N ALA A 40 -6.13 -0.78 6.76
CA ALA A 40 -5.76 0.49 6.14
C ALA A 40 -6.05 1.69 7.05
N ALA A 41 -7.22 1.72 7.68
CA ALA A 41 -7.58 2.78 8.64
C ALA A 41 -6.60 2.82 9.82
N LEU A 42 -6.26 1.66 10.40
CA LEU A 42 -5.30 1.58 11.50
C LEU A 42 -3.89 2.03 11.07
N VAL A 43 -3.44 1.61 9.90
CA VAL A 43 -2.14 2.03 9.33
C VAL A 43 -2.15 3.53 8.98
N PHE A 44 -3.27 4.06 8.51
CA PHE A 44 -3.39 5.50 8.27
C PHE A 44 -3.21 6.33 9.55
N PHE A 45 -3.66 5.85 10.70
CA PHE A 45 -3.38 6.48 11.99
C PHE A 45 -1.89 6.52 12.34
N MET A 46 -1.07 5.64 11.77
CA MET A 46 0.38 5.69 11.95
C MET A 46 0.97 6.99 11.39
N GLN A 47 0.39 7.59 10.36
CA GLN A 47 0.83 8.88 9.81
C GLN A 47 0.77 9.98 10.88
N CYS A 48 -0.31 10.02 11.66
CA CYS A 48 -0.44 10.94 12.79
C CYS A 48 0.58 10.62 13.88
N GLY A 49 0.80 9.34 14.17
CA GLY A 49 1.79 8.86 15.13
C GLY A 49 3.20 9.30 14.77
N PHE A 50 3.62 9.10 13.52
CA PHE A 50 4.93 9.55 13.04
C PHE A 50 5.06 11.07 13.09
N ALA A 51 4.05 11.81 12.66
CA ALA A 51 4.07 13.27 12.74
C ALA A 51 4.27 13.76 14.19
N MET A 52 3.63 13.12 15.17
CA MET A 52 3.80 13.45 16.59
C MET A 52 5.19 13.09 17.11
N VAL A 53 5.68 11.89 16.80
CA VAL A 53 6.99 11.41 17.24
C VAL A 53 8.11 12.28 16.66
N GLU A 54 8.09 12.50 15.34
CA GLU A 54 9.10 13.34 14.68
C GLU A 54 9.07 14.77 15.18
N THR A 55 7.89 15.35 15.39
CA THR A 55 7.75 16.69 15.95
C THR A 55 8.29 16.76 17.38
N GLY A 56 8.10 15.70 18.16
CA GLY A 56 8.58 15.62 19.53
C GLY A 56 10.10 15.53 19.64
N PHE A 57 10.77 14.91 18.68
CA PHE A 57 12.23 14.79 18.65
C PHE A 57 12.95 15.95 17.96
N THR A 58 12.22 16.81 17.25
CA THR A 58 12.80 17.95 16.55
C THR A 58 12.61 19.25 17.32
N ARG A 59 13.36 20.29 16.95
CA ARG A 59 13.24 21.60 17.58
C ARG A 59 11.85 22.21 17.29
N ALA A 60 11.22 22.80 18.29
CA ALA A 60 9.86 23.37 18.21
C ALA A 60 9.66 24.32 17.01
N LYS A 61 10.68 25.08 16.61
CA LYS A 61 10.63 25.96 15.44
C LYS A 61 10.42 25.23 14.11
N ASN A 62 10.74 23.93 14.05
CA ASN A 62 10.64 23.11 12.85
C ASN A 62 9.37 22.25 12.82
N ALA A 63 8.54 22.28 13.88
CA ALA A 63 7.33 21.47 14.01
C ALA A 63 6.40 21.59 12.79
N GLY A 64 6.11 22.80 12.33
CA GLY A 64 5.28 23.02 11.14
C GLY A 64 5.85 22.40 9.86
N ASN A 65 7.17 22.47 9.68
CA ASN A 65 7.84 21.88 8.53
C ASN A 65 7.77 20.34 8.57
N ILE A 66 7.90 19.72 9.74
CA ILE A 66 7.80 18.27 9.92
C ILE A 66 6.39 17.79 9.63
N ILE A 67 5.37 18.43 10.19
CA ILE A 67 3.97 18.08 9.91
C ILE A 67 3.66 18.21 8.43
N MET A 68 4.14 19.27 7.77
CA MET A 68 3.96 19.47 6.34
C MET A 68 4.62 18.37 5.52
N LYS A 69 5.83 17.91 5.89
CA LYS A 69 6.51 16.78 5.23
C LYS A 69 5.67 15.51 5.31
N ASN A 70 5.19 15.15 6.50
CA ASN A 70 4.35 13.97 6.69
C ASN A 70 3.05 14.03 5.86
N LEU A 71 2.43 15.22 5.74
CA LEU A 71 1.26 15.40 4.88
C LEU A 71 1.64 15.22 3.39
N MET A 72 2.77 15.76 2.98
CA MET A 72 3.24 15.64 1.59
C MET A 72 3.61 14.21 1.22
N ASP A 73 4.10 13.38 2.14
CA ASP A 73 4.35 11.96 1.90
C ASP A 73 3.09 11.23 1.50
N PHE A 74 2.00 11.49 2.20
CA PHE A 74 0.72 10.90 1.83
C PHE A 74 0.21 11.43 0.48
N CYS A 75 0.27 12.75 0.24
CA CYS A 75 -0.22 13.35 -1.01
C CYS A 75 0.60 12.91 -2.22
N LEU A 76 1.93 13.01 -2.15
CA LEU A 76 2.83 12.63 -3.24
C LEU A 76 2.87 11.11 -3.42
N GLY A 77 2.87 10.37 -2.31
CA GLY A 77 2.80 8.92 -2.32
C GLY A 77 1.53 8.41 -3.01
N THR A 78 0.39 9.02 -2.74
CA THR A 78 -0.88 8.67 -3.40
C THR A 78 -0.78 8.86 -4.92
N ILE A 79 -0.30 10.01 -5.38
CA ILE A 79 -0.15 10.29 -6.80
C ILE A 79 0.83 9.29 -7.45
N ALA A 80 1.98 9.09 -6.85
CA ALA A 80 3.01 8.19 -7.36
C ALA A 80 2.52 6.74 -7.43
N PHE A 81 1.83 6.29 -6.38
CA PHE A 81 1.35 4.92 -6.26
C PHE A 81 0.18 4.63 -7.23
N VAL A 82 -0.72 5.61 -7.46
CA VAL A 82 -1.77 5.51 -8.47
C VAL A 82 -1.18 5.46 -9.88
N LEU A 83 -0.18 6.28 -10.16
CA LEU A 83 0.37 6.39 -11.52
C LEU A 83 1.11 5.12 -11.95
N LEU A 84 1.94 4.56 -11.09
CA LEU A 84 2.83 3.45 -11.44
C LEU A 84 3.02 2.43 -10.31
N GLY A 85 3.03 2.88 -9.05
CA GLY A 85 3.46 2.09 -7.91
C GLY A 85 2.63 0.82 -7.73
N PHE A 86 1.31 0.90 -7.75
CA PHE A 86 0.43 -0.27 -7.57
C PHE A 86 0.56 -1.28 -8.71
N GLY A 87 0.64 -0.79 -9.96
CA GLY A 87 0.86 -1.64 -11.11
C GLY A 87 2.21 -2.33 -11.09
N LEU A 88 3.25 -1.65 -10.63
CA LEU A 88 4.59 -2.20 -10.48
C LEU A 88 4.68 -3.24 -9.35
N MET A 89 3.95 -3.02 -8.26
CA MET A 89 3.93 -3.89 -7.09
C MET A 89 3.22 -5.21 -7.36
N LEU A 90 2.05 -5.17 -7.97
CA LEU A 90 1.17 -6.34 -8.18
C LEU A 90 1.05 -6.76 -9.65
N GLY A 91 1.89 -6.20 -10.53
CA GLY A 91 1.98 -6.59 -11.92
C GLY A 91 2.57 -8.00 -12.10
N GLU A 92 2.37 -8.57 -13.28
CA GLU A 92 2.97 -9.85 -13.64
C GLU A 92 4.49 -9.78 -13.53
N ASP A 93 5.07 -10.87 -13.03
CA ASP A 93 6.51 -10.93 -12.77
C ASP A 93 7.34 -10.90 -14.06
N THR A 94 8.33 -10.04 -14.10
CA THR A 94 9.34 -9.97 -15.14
C THR A 94 10.73 -9.94 -14.54
N PHE A 95 11.74 -10.30 -15.32
CA PHE A 95 13.13 -10.29 -14.88
C PHE A 95 13.40 -11.15 -13.64
N PHE A 96 13.00 -12.43 -13.67
CA PHE A 96 13.31 -13.40 -12.60
C PHE A 96 12.80 -12.99 -11.21
N GLY A 97 11.64 -12.36 -11.12
CA GLY A 97 11.06 -11.97 -9.84
C GLY A 97 11.56 -10.65 -9.29
N LEU A 98 12.25 -9.85 -10.08
CA LEU A 98 12.82 -8.59 -9.61
C LEU A 98 11.87 -7.39 -9.81
N ILE A 99 11.09 -7.38 -10.87
CA ILE A 99 10.24 -6.23 -11.23
C ILE A 99 8.93 -6.75 -11.83
N GLY A 100 7.80 -6.26 -11.32
CA GLY A 100 6.49 -6.46 -11.95
C GLY A 100 6.32 -5.61 -13.21
N VAL A 101 5.54 -6.09 -14.18
CA VAL A 101 5.19 -5.27 -15.35
C VAL A 101 4.35 -4.09 -14.90
N PRO A 102 4.74 -2.84 -15.19
CA PRO A 102 3.94 -1.69 -14.84
C PRO A 102 2.61 -1.74 -15.59
N ASN A 103 1.53 -2.03 -14.88
CA ASN A 103 0.19 -1.97 -15.40
C ASN A 103 -0.40 -0.58 -15.10
N LEU A 104 -0.60 0.20 -16.15
CA LEU A 104 -1.15 1.56 -16.06
C LEU A 104 -2.68 1.57 -15.92
N ASP A 105 -3.33 0.42 -16.10
CA ASP A 105 -4.79 0.28 -15.98
C ASP A 105 -5.27 0.10 -14.53
N VAL A 106 -4.60 0.74 -13.60
CA VAL A 106 -4.95 0.68 -12.17
C VAL A 106 -6.40 1.09 -11.93
N LEU A 107 -6.85 2.15 -12.60
CA LEU A 107 -8.21 2.68 -12.41
C LEU A 107 -9.30 1.70 -12.86
N THR A 108 -9.07 0.89 -13.89
CA THR A 108 -10.01 -0.16 -14.31
C THR A 108 -10.03 -1.33 -13.34
N GLN A 109 -8.90 -1.67 -12.75
CA GLN A 109 -8.80 -2.72 -11.75
C GLN A 109 -9.47 -2.33 -10.42
N LEU A 110 -9.56 -1.05 -10.09
CA LEU A 110 -10.21 -0.54 -8.88
C LEU A 110 -11.76 -0.59 -8.94
N SER A 111 -12.36 -1.11 -9.99
CA SER A 111 -13.81 -1.32 -10.06
C SER A 111 -14.30 -2.44 -9.12
N ASP A 112 -13.44 -3.40 -8.79
CA ASP A 112 -13.72 -4.44 -7.81
C ASP A 112 -13.46 -3.97 -6.38
N PHE A 113 -14.40 -4.26 -5.48
CA PHE A 113 -14.32 -3.84 -4.06
C PHE A 113 -13.07 -4.37 -3.35
N ASN A 114 -12.76 -5.64 -3.54
CA ASN A 114 -11.61 -6.25 -2.88
C ASN A 114 -10.30 -5.68 -3.39
N ARG A 115 -10.22 -5.44 -4.70
CA ARG A 115 -9.04 -4.84 -5.32
C ARG A 115 -8.85 -3.38 -4.89
N CYS A 116 -9.95 -2.64 -4.77
CA CYS A 116 -9.93 -1.28 -4.24
C CYS A 116 -9.47 -1.25 -2.78
N ALA A 117 -9.95 -2.17 -1.94
CA ALA A 117 -9.54 -2.27 -0.55
C ALA A 117 -8.05 -2.65 -0.41
N GLU A 118 -7.57 -3.58 -1.22
CA GLU A 118 -6.16 -3.96 -1.31
C GLU A 118 -5.29 -2.77 -1.76
N PHE A 119 -5.75 -2.01 -2.75
CA PHE A 119 -5.08 -0.79 -3.19
C PHE A 119 -4.92 0.21 -2.04
N VAL A 120 -6.00 0.52 -1.32
CA VAL A 120 -5.97 1.48 -0.21
C VAL A 120 -5.03 0.99 0.89
N PHE A 121 -5.06 -0.30 1.21
CA PHE A 121 -4.17 -0.90 2.20
C PHE A 121 -2.70 -0.75 1.83
N ASN A 122 -2.33 -1.08 0.60
CA ASN A 122 -0.95 -0.94 0.12
C ASN A 122 -0.52 0.52 -0.05
N LEU A 123 -1.45 1.41 -0.38
CA LEU A 123 -1.20 2.86 -0.47
C LEU A 123 -0.76 3.44 0.88
N VAL A 124 -1.45 3.10 1.97
CA VAL A 124 -1.10 3.62 3.30
C VAL A 124 0.23 3.06 3.81
N PHE A 125 0.58 1.84 3.42
CA PHE A 125 1.91 1.29 3.68
C PHE A 125 3.00 1.98 2.87
N CYS A 126 2.75 2.28 1.60
CA CYS A 126 3.65 3.07 0.76
C CYS A 126 3.95 4.45 1.38
N ALA A 127 2.90 5.15 1.79
CA ALA A 127 3.04 6.44 2.47
C ALA A 127 3.80 6.31 3.79
N THR A 128 3.58 5.23 4.55
CA THR A 128 4.30 4.95 5.79
C THR A 128 5.78 4.72 5.53
N ALA A 129 6.15 3.96 4.51
CA ALA A 129 7.54 3.74 4.14
C ALA A 129 8.26 5.07 3.81
N ALA A 130 7.62 5.95 3.04
CA ALA A 130 8.15 7.28 2.76
C ALA A 130 8.31 8.13 4.03
N THR A 131 7.32 8.09 4.93
CA THR A 131 7.33 8.85 6.19
C THR A 131 8.44 8.39 7.16
N ILE A 132 8.70 7.09 7.29
CA ILE A 132 9.76 6.61 8.18
C ILE A 132 11.13 7.17 7.78
N VAL A 133 11.37 7.34 6.49
CA VAL A 133 12.58 7.98 5.99
C VAL A 133 12.66 9.46 6.36
N SER A 134 11.53 10.13 6.57
CA SER A 134 11.46 11.54 6.98
C SER A 134 12.26 11.81 8.26
N GLY A 135 12.22 10.90 9.21
CA GLY A 135 12.96 11.04 10.48
C GLY A 135 14.47 11.15 10.27
N ALA A 136 15.05 10.38 9.39
CA ALA A 136 16.49 10.44 9.07
C ALA A 136 16.90 11.74 8.37
N MET A 137 15.96 12.37 7.64
CA MET A 137 16.18 13.60 6.89
C MET A 137 15.68 14.85 7.63
N ALA A 138 15.13 14.69 8.84
CA ALA A 138 14.63 15.79 9.65
C ALA A 138 15.75 16.81 9.92
N GLU A 139 15.43 18.11 9.78
CA GLU A 139 16.35 19.23 9.98
C GLU A 139 17.59 19.29 9.07
N ARG A 140 17.83 18.31 8.20
CA ARG A 140 19.05 18.20 7.38
C ARG A 140 18.81 18.51 5.90
N THR A 141 17.58 18.37 5.41
CA THR A 141 17.26 18.52 4.00
C THR A 141 16.31 19.65 3.71
N LYS A 142 16.44 20.24 2.52
CA LYS A 142 15.49 21.23 2.02
C LYS A 142 14.16 20.55 1.70
N PHE A 143 13.05 21.24 1.92
CA PHE A 143 11.69 20.72 1.70
C PHE A 143 11.48 20.17 0.27
N ILE A 144 11.94 20.90 -0.76
CA ILE A 144 11.80 20.47 -2.16
C ILE A 144 12.56 19.16 -2.42
N SER A 145 13.79 19.04 -1.91
CA SER A 145 14.58 17.81 -2.07
C SER A 145 13.91 16.62 -1.38
N TYR A 146 13.25 16.89 -0.26
CA TYR A 146 12.46 15.89 0.45
C TYR A 146 11.25 15.42 -0.38
N CYS A 147 10.50 16.34 -0.98
CA CYS A 147 9.35 16.00 -1.84
C CYS A 147 9.76 15.13 -3.04
N ILE A 148 10.89 15.44 -3.68
CA ILE A 148 11.40 14.63 -4.80
C ILE A 148 11.76 13.22 -4.30
N TYR A 149 12.41 13.13 -3.17
CA TYR A 149 12.80 11.87 -2.58
C TYR A 149 11.60 11.00 -2.20
N SER A 150 10.60 11.57 -1.50
CA SER A 150 9.36 10.89 -1.15
C SER A 150 8.63 10.36 -2.40
N PHE A 151 8.57 11.17 -3.46
CA PHE A 151 7.98 10.77 -4.73
C PHE A 151 8.71 9.57 -5.36
N VAL A 152 10.04 9.58 -5.38
CA VAL A 152 10.85 8.47 -5.94
C VAL A 152 10.68 7.19 -5.14
N ILE A 153 10.68 7.29 -3.80
CA ILE A 153 10.43 6.12 -2.95
C ILE A 153 9.07 5.51 -3.25
N SER A 154 8.04 6.31 -3.29
CA SER A 154 6.66 5.84 -3.49
C SER A 154 6.41 5.34 -4.91
N LEU A 155 7.14 5.87 -5.91
CA LEU A 155 6.97 5.50 -7.31
C LEU A 155 7.73 4.21 -7.68
N VAL A 156 8.93 4.04 -7.15
CA VAL A 156 9.89 3.03 -7.64
C VAL A 156 10.37 2.13 -6.51
N VAL A 157 10.97 2.67 -5.46
CA VAL A 157 11.69 1.87 -4.45
C VAL A 157 10.73 0.94 -3.71
N TYR A 158 9.74 1.50 -3.05
CA TYR A 158 8.78 0.71 -2.29
C TYR A 158 8.01 -0.30 -3.16
N PRO A 159 7.46 0.07 -4.37
CA PRO A 159 6.77 -0.90 -5.19
C PRO A 159 7.63 -2.09 -5.64
N ILE A 160 8.90 -1.87 -5.95
CA ILE A 160 9.81 -2.96 -6.33
C ILE A 160 10.08 -3.89 -5.15
N GLU A 161 10.39 -3.34 -3.98
CA GLU A 161 10.65 -4.14 -2.78
C GLU A 161 9.40 -4.90 -2.32
N ALA A 162 8.25 -4.25 -2.38
CA ALA A 162 6.96 -4.88 -2.06
C ALA A 162 6.59 -5.96 -3.09
N HIS A 163 6.95 -5.79 -4.37
CA HIS A 163 6.80 -6.84 -5.39
C HIS A 163 7.59 -8.10 -5.04
N TRP A 164 8.82 -7.97 -4.56
CA TRP A 164 9.62 -9.14 -4.16
C TRP A 164 8.96 -10.01 -3.12
N ILE A 165 8.15 -9.40 -2.24
CA ILE A 165 7.57 -10.05 -1.06
C ILE A 165 6.10 -10.41 -1.28
N TRP A 166 5.29 -9.48 -1.76
CA TRP A 166 3.83 -9.61 -1.88
C TRP A 166 3.34 -9.73 -3.32
N GLY A 167 4.11 -9.25 -4.29
CA GLY A 167 3.78 -9.31 -5.72
C GLY A 167 4.12 -10.62 -6.42
N GLY A 168 4.56 -11.64 -5.69
CA GLY A 168 5.00 -12.91 -6.27
C GLY A 168 6.44 -12.92 -6.78
N GLY A 169 7.25 -11.92 -6.40
CA GLY A 169 8.64 -11.80 -6.79
C GLY A 169 9.57 -12.86 -6.17
N TRP A 170 10.87 -12.70 -6.36
CA TRP A 170 11.87 -13.73 -6.05
C TRP A 170 11.90 -14.17 -4.58
N LEU A 171 11.64 -13.26 -3.62
CA LEU A 171 11.58 -13.61 -2.20
C LEU A 171 10.35 -14.48 -1.89
N ALA A 172 9.19 -14.12 -2.45
CA ALA A 172 7.97 -14.92 -2.32
C ALA A 172 8.15 -16.31 -2.92
N GLN A 173 8.84 -16.43 -4.07
CA GLN A 173 9.15 -17.70 -4.72
C GLN A 173 10.08 -18.58 -3.87
N LEU A 174 10.95 -17.99 -3.06
CA LEU A 174 11.77 -18.70 -2.07
C LEU A 174 11.00 -19.09 -0.80
N GLY A 175 9.72 -18.76 -0.69
CA GLY A 175 8.90 -19.04 0.48
C GLY A 175 9.05 -18.04 1.62
N PHE A 176 9.62 -16.87 1.36
CA PHE A 176 9.69 -15.79 2.34
C PHE A 176 8.30 -15.22 2.61
N VAL A 177 7.95 -15.06 3.89
CA VAL A 177 6.65 -14.53 4.33
C VAL A 177 6.88 -13.30 5.19
N ASP A 178 6.36 -12.18 4.76
CA ASP A 178 6.24 -10.96 5.56
C ASP A 178 4.77 -10.68 5.83
N PHE A 179 4.33 -10.90 7.06
CA PHE A 179 2.92 -10.78 7.42
C PHE A 179 2.42 -9.34 7.48
N ALA A 180 3.23 -8.43 8.02
CA ALA A 180 2.81 -7.07 8.35
C ALA A 180 3.71 -5.97 7.77
N GLY A 181 4.57 -6.30 6.82
CA GLY A 181 5.47 -5.34 6.20
C GLY A 181 6.72 -5.02 7.02
N SER A 182 7.07 -5.88 7.99
CA SER A 182 8.29 -5.66 8.79
C SER A 182 9.54 -5.55 7.92
N THR A 183 9.62 -6.32 6.86
CA THR A 183 10.73 -6.24 5.90
C THR A 183 10.43 -5.23 4.81
N ALA A 184 9.28 -5.33 4.15
CA ALA A 184 8.93 -4.47 3.01
C ALA A 184 9.01 -2.97 3.33
N ILE A 185 8.51 -2.56 4.51
CA ILE A 185 8.47 -1.15 4.89
C ILE A 185 9.84 -0.70 5.44
N HIS A 186 10.48 -1.52 6.26
CA HIS A 186 11.73 -1.14 6.93
C HIS A 186 12.96 -1.34 6.05
N MET A 187 12.91 -2.16 5.03
CA MET A 187 14.03 -2.33 4.08
C MET A 187 14.22 -1.07 3.24
N ALA A 188 13.15 -0.49 2.71
CA ALA A 188 13.16 0.80 2.04
C ALA A 188 13.80 1.91 2.88
N VAL A 189 13.64 1.81 4.20
CA VAL A 189 14.13 2.77 5.18
C VAL A 189 15.55 2.49 5.63
N SER A 190 15.93 1.23 5.78
CA SER A 190 17.22 0.83 6.36
C SER A 190 18.41 1.37 5.59
N TYR A 191 18.33 1.39 4.26
CA TYR A 191 19.39 1.93 3.41
C TYR A 191 19.62 3.42 3.63
N THR A 192 18.56 4.17 3.87
CA THR A 192 18.64 5.61 4.14
C THR A 192 19.08 5.91 5.56
N HIS A 193 18.70 5.05 6.51
CA HIS A 193 19.15 5.14 7.90
C HIS A 193 20.64 4.86 8.06
N LEU A 194 21.15 3.88 7.32
CA LEU A 194 22.60 3.58 7.27
C LEU A 194 23.42 4.77 6.76
N ARG A 195 22.86 5.54 5.84
CA ARG A 195 23.52 6.73 5.30
C ARG A 195 23.37 7.98 6.16
N ALA A 196 22.35 8.03 7.01
CA ALA A 196 22.15 9.10 8.00
C ALA A 196 23.03 8.92 9.25
N HIS A 197 23.47 7.71 9.56
CA HIS A 197 24.55 7.43 10.48
C HIS A 197 25.87 7.73 9.76
N GLU A 198 26.16 9.01 9.63
CA GLU A 198 27.49 9.47 9.26
C GLU A 198 28.49 8.90 10.27
N THR A 199 29.61 8.46 9.76
CA THR A 199 30.71 7.92 10.56
C THR A 199 31.04 8.84 11.72
N PRO A 200 31.49 8.32 12.88
CA PRO A 200 31.83 9.13 14.06
C PRO A 200 32.80 10.29 13.80
N GLU A 201 33.40 10.31 12.63
CA GLU A 201 34.36 11.37 12.21
C GLU A 201 33.66 12.71 11.89
N HIS A 202 32.33 12.77 11.83
CA HIS A 202 31.55 13.98 11.57
C HIS A 202 30.66 14.40 12.76
N LEU A 203 30.82 13.77 13.91
CA LEU A 203 30.26 14.18 15.19
C LEU A 203 31.34 14.90 16.00
#